data_d1346774d46b284d20ee5a9f8a67c8fd
#
_entry.id   d1346774d46b284d20ee5a9f8a67c8fd
#
_cell.length_a   1.000
_cell.length_b   1.000
_cell.length_c   1.000
_cell.angle_alpha   90.00
_cell.angle_beta   90.00
_cell.angle_gamma   90.00
#
_symmetry.space_group_name_H-M   'P 1'
#
loop_
_entity.id
_entity.type
_entity.pdbx_description
1 polymer ?
#
loop_
_entity_poly.entity_id
_entity_poly.type
_entity_poly.pdbx_seq_one_letter_code
_entity_poly.pdbx_strand_id
1 'polypeptide(L)' 'FVPNDTELGGEARVVILIPASGLGEVAYQDGAEAIHLGARSATGQLIDAGRRVRIERVAHRVAIVHPLDGDGSAG' A
#
# COMPACT_ATOMS: atom_id res chain seq x y z
N PHE A 1 17.60 -15.74 -0.88
CA PHE A 1 16.61 -15.37 0.02
C PHE A 1 16.15 -13.98 -0.12
N VAL A 2 15.02 -13.80 -0.42
CA VAL A 2 14.55 -12.53 -0.59
C VAL A 2 13.23 -12.45 -0.01
N PRO A 3 13.11 -12.49 1.22
CA PRO A 3 11.86 -12.44 1.88
C PRO A 3 11.21 -11.16 1.57
N ASN A 4 11.98 -10.20 1.21
CA ASN A 4 11.41 -8.94 0.93
C ASN A 4 10.45 -9.03 -0.18
N ASP A 5 10.77 -9.78 -1.17
CA ASP A 5 9.89 -9.88 -2.30
C ASP A 5 8.56 -10.39 -1.85
N THR A 6 8.56 -11.30 -0.96
CA THR A 6 7.31 -11.86 -0.53
C THR A 6 6.53 -10.80 0.17
N GLU A 7 7.17 -10.03 0.96
CA GLU A 7 6.49 -9.04 1.67
C GLU A 7 5.97 -8.01 0.76
N LEU A 8 6.71 -7.68 -0.25
CA LEU A 8 6.28 -6.63 -1.12
C LEU A 8 5.04 -7.02 -1.89
N GLY A 9 4.74 -8.28 -1.95
CA GLY A 9 3.52 -8.64 -2.62
C GLY A 9 2.32 -8.63 -1.72
N GLY A 10 2.48 -8.19 -0.51
CA GLY A 10 1.40 -8.27 0.45
C GLY A 10 0.38 -7.18 0.35
N GLU A 11 -0.70 -7.35 1.06
CA GLU A 11 -1.75 -6.36 1.11
C GLU A 11 -1.59 -5.46 2.30
N ALA A 12 -2.05 -4.25 2.15
CA ALA A 12 -2.03 -3.29 3.24
C ALA A 12 -3.33 -2.51 3.19
N ARG A 13 -3.59 -1.72 4.21
CA ARG A 13 -4.78 -0.89 4.26
C ARG A 13 -4.35 0.55 4.39
N VAL A 14 -4.98 1.43 3.66
CA VAL A 14 -4.67 2.84 3.74
C VAL A 14 -5.26 3.39 5.02
N VAL A 15 -4.43 3.97 5.86
CA VAL A 15 -4.91 4.58 7.11
C VAL A 15 -4.97 6.10 6.99
N ILE A 16 -4.15 6.68 6.14
CA ILE A 16 -4.23 8.10 5.87
C ILE A 16 -4.32 8.22 4.36
N LEU A 17 -5.30 8.95 3.88
CA LEU A 17 -5.54 9.10 2.47
C LEU A 17 -4.26 9.37 1.70
N ILE A 18 -4.08 8.74 0.56
CA ILE A 18 -2.93 8.93 -0.29
C ILE A 18 -3.35 9.83 -1.44
N PRO A 19 -2.87 11.06 -1.47
CA PRO A 19 -3.23 11.97 -2.55
C PRO A 19 -2.63 11.50 -3.86
N ALA A 20 -3.15 12.00 -4.95
CA ALA A 20 -2.69 11.59 -6.27
C ALA A 20 -1.20 11.79 -6.44
N SER A 21 -0.66 12.83 -5.95
CA SER A 21 0.77 13.09 -6.10
C SER A 21 1.45 13.34 -4.78
N GLY A 22 0.96 12.81 -3.71
CA GLY A 22 1.58 13.04 -2.40
C GLY A 22 1.73 11.76 -1.64
N LEU A 23 1.95 11.88 -0.36
CA LEU A 23 2.14 10.73 0.48
C LEU A 23 0.98 10.55 1.44
N GLY A 24 0.60 9.34 1.67
CA GLY A 24 -0.34 9.01 2.72
C GLY A 24 0.32 7.98 3.59
N GLU A 25 -0.45 7.10 4.19
CA GLU A 25 0.11 6.09 5.06
C GLU A 25 -0.70 4.82 4.96
N VAL A 26 -0.02 3.69 4.99
CA VAL A 26 -0.67 2.40 4.99
C VAL A 26 -0.20 1.60 6.17
N ALA A 27 -0.99 0.63 6.56
CA ALA A 27 -0.63 -0.27 7.63
C ALA A 27 -0.73 -1.69 7.10
N TYR A 28 0.22 -2.53 7.43
CA TYR A 28 0.13 -3.91 7.03
C TYR A 28 0.51 -4.79 8.23
N GLN A 29 0.07 -6.04 8.18
CA GLN A 29 0.30 -6.93 9.28
C GLN A 29 1.58 -7.70 9.07
N ASP A 30 2.43 -7.73 10.08
CA ASP A 30 3.64 -8.50 10.00
C ASP A 30 3.62 -9.41 11.22
N GLY A 31 3.06 -10.58 11.08
CA GLY A 31 2.90 -11.45 12.21
C GLY A 31 1.88 -10.85 13.17
N ALA A 32 2.28 -10.59 14.36
CA ALA A 32 1.38 -10.02 15.32
C ALA A 32 1.46 -8.51 15.36
N GLU A 33 2.31 -7.90 14.58
CA GLU A 33 2.45 -6.49 14.61
C GLU A 33 1.88 -5.78 13.42
N ALA A 34 1.40 -4.59 13.64
CA ALA A 34 0.93 -3.76 12.55
C ALA A 34 2.04 -2.75 12.24
N ILE A 35 2.50 -2.74 11.01
CA ILE A 35 3.58 -1.87 10.59
C ILE A 35 3.00 -0.74 9.77
N HIS A 36 3.37 0.49 10.09
CA HIS A 36 2.88 1.63 9.35
C HIS A 36 3.99 2.21 8.49
N LEU A 37 3.69 2.50 7.25
CA LEU A 37 4.65 3.08 6.33
C LEU A 37 4.02 4.20 5.54
N GLY A 38 4.81 5.17 5.19
CA GLY A 38 4.36 6.16 4.24
C GLY A 38 4.09 5.47 2.92
N ALA A 39 3.17 5.96 2.14
CA ALA A 39 2.80 5.30 0.91
C ALA A 39 2.52 6.27 -0.21
N ARG A 40 2.83 5.85 -1.42
CA ARG A 40 2.52 6.62 -2.60
C ARG A 40 1.75 5.76 -3.56
N SER A 41 0.88 6.38 -4.32
CA SER A 41 0.12 5.67 -5.31
C SER A 41 1.00 5.36 -6.51
N ALA A 42 1.07 4.12 -6.93
CA ALA A 42 1.89 3.74 -8.05
C ALA A 42 1.32 4.27 -9.34
N THR A 43 0.04 4.50 -9.40
CA THR A 43 -0.59 4.95 -10.62
C THR A 43 -0.93 6.42 -10.62
N GLY A 44 -0.65 7.11 -9.54
CA GLY A 44 -0.97 8.51 -9.48
C GLY A 44 -2.44 8.79 -9.17
N GLN A 45 -3.14 7.80 -8.67
CA GLN A 45 -4.53 8.01 -8.32
C GLN A 45 -4.69 8.22 -6.83
N LEU A 46 -5.63 9.03 -6.46
CA LEU A 46 -5.94 9.25 -5.06
C LEU A 46 -6.52 7.96 -4.48
N ILE A 47 -6.08 7.57 -3.31
CA ILE A 47 -6.59 6.37 -2.66
C ILE A 47 -7.09 6.75 -1.28
N ASP A 48 -8.38 6.56 -1.04
CA ASP A 48 -8.98 6.94 0.22
C ASP A 48 -8.56 6.06 1.37
N ALA A 49 -8.66 6.61 2.56
CA ALA A 49 -8.38 5.84 3.76
C ALA A 49 -9.38 4.70 3.84
N GLY A 50 -8.96 3.58 4.33
CA GLY A 50 -9.82 2.42 4.47
C GLY A 50 -9.76 1.49 3.28
N ARG A 51 -9.16 1.91 2.19
CA ARG A 51 -9.07 1.04 1.04
C ARG A 51 -7.96 0.04 1.18
N ARG A 52 -8.10 -1.10 0.53
CA ARG A 52 -7.05 -2.09 0.54
C ARG A 52 -6.16 -1.87 -0.65
N VAL A 53 -4.89 -2.04 -0.47
CA VAL A 53 -3.91 -1.83 -1.52
C VAL A 53 -2.90 -2.95 -1.51
N ARG A 54 -2.19 -3.08 -2.61
CA ARG A 54 -1.14 -4.06 -2.71
C ARG A 54 0.17 -3.32 -2.77
N ILE A 55 1.12 -3.74 -1.96
CA ILE A 55 2.42 -3.11 -1.94
C ILE A 55 3.25 -3.68 -3.06
N GLU A 56 3.64 -2.82 -3.99
CA GLU A 56 4.47 -3.24 -5.09
C GLU A 56 5.91 -3.31 -4.63
N ARG A 57 6.35 -2.33 -3.92
CA ARG A 57 7.70 -2.30 -3.39
C ARG A 57 7.84 -1.21 -2.35
N VAL A 58 8.89 -1.25 -1.59
CA VAL A 58 9.15 -0.25 -0.58
C VAL A 58 10.53 0.35 -0.89
N ALA A 59 10.60 1.65 -0.95
CA ALA A 59 11.85 2.34 -1.18
C ALA A 59 11.92 3.51 -0.22
N HIS A 60 13.01 3.63 0.49
CA HIS A 60 13.21 4.74 1.41
C HIS A 60 12.04 4.88 2.38
N ARG A 61 11.57 3.74 2.88
CA ARG A 61 10.48 3.70 3.83
C ARG A 61 9.17 4.20 3.27
N VAL A 62 9.05 4.24 1.97
CA VAL A 62 7.80 4.62 1.33
C VAL A 62 7.36 3.45 0.49
N ALA A 63 6.14 3.00 0.71
CA ALA A 63 5.60 1.88 -0.03
C ALA A 63 4.94 2.40 -1.29
N ILE A 64 5.21 1.75 -2.40
CA ILE A 64 4.54 2.08 -3.64
C ILE A 64 3.39 1.09 -3.75
N VAL A 65 2.18 1.58 -3.77
CA VAL A 65 1.01 0.73 -3.68
C VAL A 65 0.05 0.89 -4.82
N HIS A 66 -0.69 -0.16 -5.09
CA HIS A 66 -1.74 -0.16 -6.10
C HIS A 66 -3.07 -0.44 -5.41
N PRO A 67 -4.11 0.25 -5.78
CA PRO A 67 -5.41 0.01 -5.18
C PRO A 67 -5.95 -1.35 -5.62
N LEU A 68 -6.40 -2.14 -4.69
CA LEU A 68 -6.94 -3.41 -5.02
C LEU A 68 -8.38 -3.40 -5.37
N ASP A 69 -9.14 -2.62 -4.66
CA ASP A 69 -10.54 -2.61 -4.90
C ASP A 69 -10.89 -2.15 -6.22
N GLY A 70 -10.17 -1.33 -6.76
CA GLY A 70 -10.54 -0.77 -8.00
C GLY A 70 -10.73 -1.81 -8.99
N ASP A 71 -10.02 -2.86 -8.89
CA ASP A 71 -10.16 -3.77 -9.78
C ASP A 71 -11.24 -4.55 -9.58
N GLY A 72 -11.55 -4.71 -8.46
CA GLY A 72 -12.60 -5.52 -8.23
C GLY A 72 -13.68 -5.25 -9.02
N SER A 73 -13.80 -4.15 -9.22
CA SER A 73 -14.92 -3.77 -9.89
C SER A 73 -14.92 -4.34 -11.15
N ALA A 74 -13.91 -4.49 -11.66
CA ALA A 74 -13.94 -4.85 -12.99
C ALA A 74 -14.37 -6.17 -12.93
N GLY A 75 -14.16 -6.68 -11.94
CA GLY A 75 -14.54 -8.00 -11.94
C GLY A 75 -15.84 -7.91 -12.19
#